data_502f2a010aa22d519c798f1f0bee4206
#
_entry.id   502f2a010aa22d519c798f1f0bee4206
#
_cell.length_a   1.000
_cell.length_b   1.000
_cell.length_c   1.000
_cell.angle_alpha   90.00
_cell.angle_beta   90.00
_cell.angle_gamma   90.00
#
_symmetry.space_group_name_H-M   'P 1'
#
loop_
_entity.id
_entity.type
_entity.pdbx_description
1 polymer ?
#
loop_
_entity_poly.entity_id
_entity_poly.type
_entity_poly.pdbx_seq_one_letter_code
_entity_poly.pdbx_strand_id
1 'polypeptide(L)'
;MPKTSCPVCLKKPMRSKSSNSVIKKSGFFYRTSDRKSVQRYYCCNCKKHFSSATFAECFNQKKRHMNSKIARLLVGVVSLRETARILKVDRKTVARKLIFMGRKAENDLKKFNAKFPKAKHVVFDDLETFEHTKCKPISIGLMVEEETRRILGYNVARMPAKGLLAKISVAKYGKRVDERPKKRTLLFNYLNSLVAEESIIKSDECPYYFKYILRHFPKAAHIKFKGRASAIVGQGELKKVGFDPLFAINHTCATLRARTCRLIRRTWCTTKKPEMLNLHLAIVCLHHNLNLKKLDLPIAAD
;
A
#
# COMPACT_ATOMS: atom_id res chain seq x y z
N MET A 1 1.82 33.18 -5.32
CA MET A 1 3.17 32.58 -5.22
C MET A 1 3.27 31.90 -3.86
N PRO A 2 3.65 30.63 -3.73
CA PRO A 2 3.78 30.00 -2.43
C PRO A 2 4.84 30.77 -1.61
N LYS A 3 4.48 31.18 -0.40
CA LYS A 3 5.44 31.80 0.56
C LYS A 3 6.53 30.78 0.85
N THR A 4 7.70 30.99 0.29
CA THR A 4 8.83 30.06 0.43
C THR A 4 9.42 30.31 1.83
N SER A 5 9.24 29.35 2.73
CA SER A 5 9.82 29.39 4.07
C SER A 5 11.12 28.60 4.13
N CYS A 6 12.08 29.04 4.98
CA CYS A 6 13.36 28.32 5.09
C CYS A 6 13.19 26.95 5.78
N PRO A 7 13.64 25.83 5.18
CA PRO A 7 13.46 24.49 5.75
C PRO A 7 14.24 24.25 7.04
N VAL A 8 15.25 25.07 7.32
CA VAL A 8 16.06 24.98 8.55
C VAL A 8 15.42 25.79 9.68
N CYS A 9 14.92 26.98 9.38
CA CYS A 9 14.24 27.82 10.37
C CYS A 9 12.90 27.25 10.81
N LEU A 10 12.18 26.54 9.89
CA LEU A 10 10.92 25.83 10.23
C LEU A 10 11.11 24.69 11.24
N LYS A 11 12.30 24.05 11.25
CA LYS A 11 12.59 22.91 12.15
C LYS A 11 13.12 23.34 13.52
N LYS A 12 13.53 24.59 13.71
CA LYS A 12 13.97 25.11 15.00
C LYS A 12 12.96 26.16 15.45
N PRO A 13 12.22 25.95 16.54
CA PRO A 13 11.43 27.01 17.15
C PRO A 13 12.42 28.07 17.67
N MET A 14 12.59 29.17 16.92
CA MET A 14 13.43 30.27 17.35
C MET A 14 12.74 31.03 18.48
N ARG A 15 13.47 31.22 19.58
CA ARG A 15 13.07 32.00 20.76
C ARG A 15 12.91 33.52 20.52
N SER A 16 12.86 33.98 19.28
CA SER A 16 12.68 35.41 18.96
C SER A 16 11.52 35.65 18.00
N LYS A 17 10.65 36.55 18.39
CA LYS A 17 9.42 37.03 17.73
C LYS A 17 9.68 37.87 16.47
N SER A 18 10.42 37.43 15.47
CA SER A 18 10.38 38.10 14.17
C SER A 18 9.96 37.07 13.10
N SER A 19 8.69 37.10 12.76
CA SER A 19 8.01 36.15 11.89
C SER A 19 8.29 36.30 10.39
N ASN A 20 9.20 37.17 9.97
CA ASN A 20 9.54 37.37 8.56
C ASN A 20 10.99 36.95 8.28
N SER A 21 11.22 35.67 8.01
CA SER A 21 12.50 35.23 7.44
C SER A 21 12.65 35.87 6.06
N VAL A 22 13.55 36.82 5.92
CA VAL A 22 13.87 37.45 4.62
C VAL A 22 14.57 36.38 3.77
N ILE A 23 13.87 35.89 2.74
CA ILE A 23 14.39 34.91 1.77
C ILE A 23 14.67 35.66 0.48
N LYS A 24 15.92 35.60 0.02
CA LYS A 24 16.37 36.20 -1.24
C LYS A 24 16.53 35.13 -2.30
N LYS A 25 16.18 35.41 -3.57
CA LYS A 25 16.52 34.57 -4.71
C LYS A 25 18.05 34.61 -4.89
N SER A 26 18.66 33.44 -5.09
CA SER A 26 20.12 33.27 -5.21
C SER A 26 20.48 32.51 -6.50
N GLY A 27 19.93 33.00 -7.64
CA GLY A 27 20.19 32.43 -8.95
C GLY A 27 19.55 31.05 -9.18
N PHE A 28 20.00 30.38 -10.22
CA PHE A 28 19.53 29.05 -10.63
C PHE A 28 20.70 28.09 -10.72
N PHE A 29 20.41 26.80 -10.67
CA PHE A 29 21.33 25.75 -11.11
C PHE A 29 20.63 24.78 -12.05
N TYR A 30 21.35 24.30 -13.04
CA TYR A 30 20.85 23.31 -13.96
C TYR A 30 21.05 21.92 -13.40
N ARG A 31 19.96 21.14 -13.30
CA ARG A 31 19.98 19.77 -12.79
C ARG A 31 19.96 18.81 -13.96
N THR A 32 21.10 18.23 -14.30
CA THR A 32 21.31 17.32 -15.44
C THR A 32 20.46 16.05 -15.37
N SER A 33 20.17 15.54 -14.16
CA SER A 33 19.43 14.28 -13.96
C SER A 33 17.98 14.28 -14.49
N ASP A 34 17.36 15.44 -14.63
CA ASP A 34 16.00 15.62 -15.20
C ASP A 34 15.88 16.87 -16.07
N ARG A 35 17.03 17.43 -16.50
CA ARG A 35 17.13 18.56 -17.45
C ARG A 35 16.29 19.77 -17.04
N LYS A 36 16.32 20.13 -15.74
CA LYS A 36 15.56 21.25 -15.21
C LYS A 36 16.44 22.33 -14.58
N SER A 37 16.14 23.59 -14.85
CA SER A 37 16.65 24.71 -14.11
C SER A 37 15.91 24.84 -12.79
N VAL A 38 16.61 24.95 -11.68
CA VAL A 38 16.06 24.95 -10.33
C VAL A 38 16.45 26.23 -9.62
N GLN A 39 15.44 27.00 -9.15
CA GLN A 39 15.64 28.24 -8.40
C GLN A 39 16.29 27.95 -7.05
N ARG A 40 17.36 28.68 -6.72
CA ARG A 40 18.02 28.70 -5.44
C ARG A 40 17.54 29.88 -4.62
N TYR A 41 17.55 29.70 -3.32
CA TYR A 41 17.18 30.70 -2.32
C TYR A 41 18.25 30.79 -1.24
N TYR A 42 18.41 31.98 -0.65
CA TYR A 42 19.25 32.26 0.50
C TYR A 42 18.41 32.77 1.65
N CYS A 43 18.56 32.16 2.81
CA CYS A 43 17.91 32.64 4.05
C CYS A 43 18.83 33.56 4.82
N CYS A 44 18.45 34.83 4.97
CA CYS A 44 19.25 35.82 5.69
C CYS A 44 19.36 35.49 7.20
N ASN A 45 18.37 34.81 7.78
CA ASN A 45 18.36 34.52 9.22
C ASN A 45 19.36 33.41 9.61
N CYS A 46 19.35 32.27 8.89
CA CYS A 46 20.24 31.13 9.18
C CYS A 46 21.43 31.03 8.22
N LYS A 47 21.58 31.97 7.29
CA LYS A 47 22.68 32.10 6.32
C LYS A 47 22.87 30.81 5.46
N LYS A 48 21.78 30.05 5.24
CA LYS A 48 21.83 28.80 4.46
C LYS A 48 21.14 28.93 3.12
N HIS A 49 21.72 28.26 2.12
CA HIS A 49 21.11 28.08 0.80
C HIS A 49 20.18 26.88 0.77
N PHE A 50 19.08 26.99 0.04
CA PHE A 50 18.18 25.93 -0.29
C PHE A 50 17.59 26.15 -1.68
N SER A 51 16.79 25.24 -2.19
CA SER A 51 16.18 25.36 -3.51
C SER A 51 14.72 24.95 -3.49
N SER A 52 13.98 25.27 -4.53
CA SER A 52 12.61 24.78 -4.71
C SER A 52 12.52 23.24 -4.69
N ALA A 53 13.61 22.56 -5.07
CA ALA A 53 13.68 21.10 -5.03
C ALA A 53 13.79 20.53 -3.60
N THR A 54 14.21 21.34 -2.61
CA THR A 54 14.37 20.87 -1.22
C THR A 54 13.06 20.41 -0.59
N PHE A 55 11.94 20.98 -1.01
CA PHE A 55 10.61 20.65 -0.53
C PHE A 55 9.96 19.49 -1.29
N ALA A 56 10.57 19.03 -2.38
CA ALA A 56 10.04 17.91 -3.13
C ALA A 56 10.28 16.58 -2.39
N GLU A 57 9.26 15.73 -2.30
CA GLU A 57 9.36 14.40 -1.67
C GLU A 57 10.50 13.56 -2.23
N CYS A 58 10.84 13.76 -3.51
CA CYS A 58 11.97 13.11 -4.18
C CYS A 58 13.29 13.90 -4.04
N PHE A 59 13.42 14.77 -3.03
CA PHE A 59 14.68 15.49 -2.74
C PHE A 59 15.83 14.48 -2.54
N ASN A 60 17.01 14.81 -3.05
CA ASN A 60 18.22 13.97 -3.08
C ASN A 60 18.10 12.65 -3.88
N GLN A 61 17.00 12.40 -4.61
CA GLN A 61 16.94 11.24 -5.49
C GLN A 61 17.64 11.50 -6.83
N LYS A 62 18.46 10.55 -7.26
CA LYS A 62 18.94 10.45 -8.65
C LYS A 62 17.83 9.85 -9.54
N LYS A 63 17.85 10.17 -10.85
CA LYS A 63 16.91 9.62 -11.86
C LYS A 63 15.44 9.70 -11.42
N ARG A 64 15.00 10.84 -10.83
CA ARG A 64 13.63 11.02 -10.30
C ARG A 64 12.55 10.94 -11.39
N HIS A 65 12.87 11.30 -12.62
CA HIS A 65 12.01 11.18 -13.79
C HIS A 65 11.60 9.74 -14.12
N MET A 66 12.31 8.74 -13.58
CA MET A 66 11.97 7.34 -13.75
C MET A 66 10.90 6.84 -12.77
N ASN A 67 10.56 7.59 -11.71
CA ASN A 67 9.64 7.11 -10.67
C ASN A 67 8.28 6.70 -11.25
N SER A 68 7.64 7.56 -12.05
CA SER A 68 6.33 7.26 -12.66
C SER A 68 6.39 6.09 -13.64
N LYS A 69 7.44 6.00 -14.45
CA LYS A 69 7.64 4.88 -15.39
C LYS A 69 7.79 3.55 -14.65
N ILE A 70 8.61 3.53 -13.59
CA ILE A 70 8.81 2.34 -12.75
C ILE A 70 7.48 1.95 -12.07
N ALA A 71 6.74 2.90 -11.49
CA ALA A 71 5.45 2.63 -10.85
C ALA A 71 4.46 1.97 -11.82
N ARG A 72 4.32 2.52 -13.04
CA ARG A 72 3.44 1.96 -14.07
C ARG A 72 3.81 0.53 -14.45
N LEU A 73 5.09 0.24 -14.65
CA LEU A 73 5.55 -1.11 -14.99
C LEU A 73 5.30 -2.09 -13.84
N LEU A 74 5.52 -1.69 -12.59
CA LEU A 74 5.28 -2.53 -11.41
C LEU A 74 3.80 -2.88 -11.24
N VAL A 75 2.90 -1.94 -11.50
CA VAL A 75 1.44 -2.18 -11.49
C VAL A 75 0.98 -2.96 -12.72
N GLY A 76 1.72 -2.87 -13.82
CA GLY A 76 1.54 -3.64 -15.05
C GLY A 76 2.14 -5.06 -15.01
N VAL A 77 2.34 -5.63 -13.83
CA VAL A 77 2.82 -7.03 -13.63
C VAL A 77 4.28 -7.25 -14.02
N VAL A 78 5.01 -6.22 -14.40
CA VAL A 78 6.41 -6.33 -14.81
C VAL A 78 7.32 -6.55 -13.60
N SER A 79 8.19 -7.56 -13.67
CA SER A 79 9.13 -7.85 -12.60
C SER A 79 10.18 -6.75 -12.43
N LEU A 80 10.81 -6.64 -11.23
CA LEU A 80 11.89 -5.67 -10.99
C LEU A 80 13.05 -5.83 -11.98
N ARG A 81 13.36 -7.08 -12.37
CA ARG A 81 14.44 -7.37 -13.31
C ARG A 81 14.08 -6.91 -14.71
N GLU A 82 12.87 -7.18 -15.15
CA GLU A 82 12.38 -6.79 -16.47
C GLU A 82 12.18 -5.27 -16.56
N THR A 83 11.64 -4.64 -15.51
CA THR A 83 11.59 -3.18 -15.39
C THR A 83 12.97 -2.54 -15.58
N ALA A 84 14.01 -3.14 -14.99
CA ALA A 84 15.39 -2.66 -15.15
C ALA A 84 15.90 -2.77 -16.59
N ARG A 85 15.56 -3.87 -17.29
CA ARG A 85 15.91 -4.08 -18.71
C ARG A 85 15.20 -3.08 -19.62
N ILE A 86 13.89 -2.96 -19.50
CA ILE A 86 13.05 -2.04 -20.29
C ILE A 86 13.54 -0.60 -20.16
N LEU A 87 13.83 -0.17 -18.94
CA LEU A 87 14.25 1.21 -18.67
C LEU A 87 15.76 1.45 -18.77
N LYS A 88 16.54 0.41 -19.12
CA LYS A 88 18.02 0.47 -19.22
C LYS A 88 18.65 1.07 -17.95
N VAL A 89 18.21 0.61 -16.77
CA VAL A 89 18.74 1.02 -15.47
C VAL A 89 19.15 -0.20 -14.65
N ASP A 90 20.04 0.00 -13.69
CA ASP A 90 20.44 -1.08 -12.77
C ASP A 90 19.27 -1.55 -11.91
N ARG A 91 19.19 -2.86 -11.64
CA ARG A 91 18.15 -3.50 -10.80
C ARG A 91 18.10 -2.93 -9.38
N LYS A 92 19.25 -2.55 -8.79
CA LYS A 92 19.31 -1.92 -7.47
C LYS A 92 18.62 -0.55 -7.50
N THR A 93 18.69 0.17 -8.63
CA THR A 93 17.95 1.42 -8.83
C THR A 93 16.45 1.17 -8.76
N VAL A 94 15.92 0.18 -9.49
CA VAL A 94 14.48 -0.17 -9.44
C VAL A 94 14.06 -0.58 -8.03
N ALA A 95 14.86 -1.39 -7.34
CA ALA A 95 14.58 -1.81 -5.96
C ALA A 95 14.53 -0.62 -4.97
N ARG A 96 15.48 0.32 -5.06
CA ARG A 96 15.46 1.55 -4.25
C ARG A 96 14.25 2.43 -4.56
N LYS A 97 13.87 2.52 -5.84
CA LYS A 97 12.66 3.24 -6.25
C LYS A 97 11.38 2.57 -5.75
N LEU A 98 11.29 1.25 -5.76
CA LEU A 98 10.18 0.52 -5.14
C LEU A 98 10.06 0.85 -3.64
N ILE A 99 11.16 0.88 -2.89
CA ILE A 99 11.14 1.22 -1.46
C ILE A 99 10.60 2.65 -1.26
N PHE A 100 11.12 3.61 -2.02
CA PHE A 100 10.67 5.00 -1.91
C PHE A 100 9.19 5.15 -2.27
N MET A 101 8.78 4.64 -3.43
CA MET A 101 7.40 4.77 -3.90
C MET A 101 6.42 3.96 -3.05
N GLY A 102 6.84 2.80 -2.55
CA GLY A 102 6.03 1.99 -1.65
C GLY A 102 5.72 2.71 -0.34
N ARG A 103 6.73 3.29 0.31
CA ARG A 103 6.53 4.10 1.54
C ARG A 103 5.66 5.33 1.28
N LYS A 104 5.86 6.00 0.14
CA LYS A 104 4.99 7.10 -0.26
C LYS A 104 3.55 6.61 -0.45
N ALA A 105 3.36 5.52 -1.18
CA ALA A 105 2.04 4.96 -1.47
C ALA A 105 1.31 4.49 -0.20
N GLU A 106 2.01 3.97 0.82
CA GLU A 106 1.41 3.66 2.14
C GLU A 106 0.79 4.91 2.78
N ASN A 107 1.52 6.02 2.77
CA ASN A 107 1.03 7.29 3.31
C ASN A 107 -0.08 7.90 2.45
N ASP A 108 0.07 7.84 1.13
CA ASP A 108 -0.92 8.38 0.20
C ASP A 108 -2.23 7.56 0.23
N LEU A 109 -2.17 6.24 0.43
CA LEU A 109 -3.34 5.39 0.61
C LEU A 109 -4.12 5.77 1.88
N LYS A 110 -3.41 6.03 2.99
CA LYS A 110 -4.03 6.51 4.23
C LYS A 110 -4.71 7.86 4.02
N LYS A 111 -4.02 8.82 3.41
CA LYS A 111 -4.58 10.14 3.08
C LYS A 111 -5.76 10.04 2.12
N PHE A 112 -5.69 9.14 1.15
CA PHE A 112 -6.78 8.89 0.22
C PHE A 112 -8.02 8.39 0.94
N ASN A 113 -7.89 7.34 1.75
CA ASN A 113 -9.00 6.76 2.48
C ASN A 113 -9.62 7.73 3.50
N ALA A 114 -8.83 8.60 4.11
CA ALA A 114 -9.31 9.62 5.05
C ALA A 114 -10.19 10.71 4.43
N LYS A 115 -10.26 10.81 3.10
CA LYS A 115 -11.14 11.77 2.39
C LYS A 115 -12.60 11.31 2.31
N PHE A 116 -12.87 10.04 2.56
CA PHE A 116 -14.19 9.45 2.42
C PHE A 116 -14.83 9.25 3.79
N PRO A 117 -16.15 9.21 3.85
CA PRO A 117 -16.87 8.85 5.07
C PRO A 117 -16.48 7.42 5.51
N LYS A 118 -16.71 7.12 6.77
CA LYS A 118 -16.49 5.78 7.32
C LYS A 118 -17.37 4.76 6.60
N ALA A 119 -16.77 3.65 6.19
CA ALA A 119 -17.45 2.58 5.47
C ALA A 119 -18.44 1.86 6.40
N LYS A 120 -19.67 1.65 5.93
CA LYS A 120 -20.73 0.94 6.67
C LYS A 120 -20.78 -0.55 6.36
N HIS A 121 -20.47 -0.94 5.12
CA HIS A 121 -20.46 -2.34 4.68
C HIS A 121 -19.03 -2.70 4.22
N VAL A 122 -18.43 -3.65 4.89
CA VAL A 122 -17.04 -4.05 4.61
C VAL A 122 -16.90 -5.57 4.58
N VAL A 123 -15.93 -6.03 3.81
CA VAL A 123 -15.60 -7.45 3.70
C VAL A 123 -14.13 -7.65 4.06
N PHE A 124 -13.85 -8.64 4.90
CA PHE A 124 -12.49 -9.00 5.34
C PHE A 124 -12.14 -10.44 4.98
N ASP A 125 -10.93 -10.66 4.46
CA ASP A 125 -10.38 -11.99 4.18
C ASP A 125 -8.86 -11.98 4.12
N ASP A 126 -8.25 -13.16 4.19
CA ASP A 126 -6.80 -13.39 4.05
C ASP A 126 -6.45 -13.93 2.65
N LEU A 127 -5.71 -13.15 1.87
CA LEU A 127 -5.11 -13.61 0.62
C LEU A 127 -3.79 -14.34 0.90
N GLU A 128 -3.74 -15.64 0.68
CA GLU A 128 -2.53 -16.44 0.91
C GLU A 128 -1.58 -16.45 -0.30
N THR A 129 -0.29 -16.33 -0.02
CA THR A 129 0.83 -16.48 -0.94
C THR A 129 2.03 -17.11 -0.21
N PHE A 130 3.25 -16.98 -0.73
CA PHE A 130 4.42 -17.57 -0.10
C PHE A 130 5.70 -16.75 -0.32
N GLU A 131 6.64 -16.92 0.58
CA GLU A 131 7.99 -16.37 0.52
C GLU A 131 8.91 -17.43 -0.08
N HIS A 132 9.33 -17.24 -1.35
CA HIS A 132 10.29 -18.10 -2.05
C HIS A 132 9.82 -19.56 -2.28
N THR A 133 9.14 -20.20 -1.32
CA THR A 133 8.66 -21.57 -1.39
C THR A 133 7.31 -21.70 -0.67
N LYS A 134 6.48 -22.66 -1.08
CA LYS A 134 5.20 -22.97 -0.41
C LYS A 134 5.38 -23.43 1.05
N CYS A 135 6.58 -23.87 1.44
CA CYS A 135 6.92 -24.16 2.83
C CYS A 135 7.02 -22.90 3.71
N LYS A 136 7.05 -21.70 3.12
CA LYS A 136 7.09 -20.41 3.82
C LYS A 136 5.89 -19.55 3.43
N PRO A 137 4.68 -19.92 3.85
CA PRO A 137 3.49 -19.17 3.46
C PRO A 137 3.46 -17.78 4.10
N ILE A 138 2.74 -16.88 3.42
CA ILE A 138 2.46 -15.51 3.82
C ILE A 138 0.96 -15.30 3.70
N SER A 139 0.36 -14.68 4.72
CA SER A 139 -1.00 -14.18 4.70
C SER A 139 -1.00 -12.69 4.45
N ILE A 140 -1.90 -12.22 3.61
CA ILE A 140 -2.20 -10.81 3.35
C ILE A 140 -3.63 -10.59 3.83
N GLY A 141 -3.78 -10.08 5.07
CA GLY A 141 -5.09 -9.67 5.56
C GLY A 141 -5.54 -8.42 4.81
N LEU A 142 -6.75 -8.43 4.28
CA LEU A 142 -7.30 -7.38 3.43
C LEU A 142 -8.72 -7.03 3.86
N MET A 143 -9.02 -5.73 3.98
CA MET A 143 -10.39 -5.23 4.17
C MET A 143 -10.75 -4.29 3.04
N VAL A 144 -11.92 -4.53 2.45
CA VAL A 144 -12.47 -3.72 1.37
C VAL A 144 -13.87 -3.22 1.71
N GLU A 145 -14.24 -2.08 1.20
CA GLU A 145 -15.61 -1.59 1.19
C GLU A 145 -16.42 -2.37 0.17
N GLU A 146 -17.60 -2.86 0.54
CA GLU A 146 -18.35 -3.81 -0.27
C GLU A 146 -18.81 -3.21 -1.60
N GLU A 147 -19.40 -2.03 -1.56
CA GLU A 147 -20.05 -1.39 -2.70
C GLU A 147 -19.07 -0.92 -3.77
N THR A 148 -18.00 -0.29 -3.31
CA THR A 148 -17.00 0.34 -4.20
C THR A 148 -15.81 -0.54 -4.49
N ARG A 149 -15.54 -1.54 -3.66
CA ARG A 149 -14.31 -2.35 -3.63
C ARG A 149 -13.06 -1.53 -3.29
N ARG A 150 -13.24 -0.38 -2.64
CA ARG A 150 -12.14 0.43 -2.12
C ARG A 150 -11.37 -0.34 -1.06
N ILE A 151 -10.08 -0.49 -1.24
CA ILE A 151 -9.20 -1.12 -0.26
C ILE A 151 -8.99 -0.16 0.90
N LEU A 152 -9.55 -0.51 2.06
CA LEU A 152 -9.43 0.27 3.28
C LEU A 152 -8.08 0.06 3.95
N GLY A 153 -7.61 -1.18 3.97
CA GLY A 153 -6.33 -1.52 4.55
C GLY A 153 -5.92 -2.96 4.26
N TYR A 154 -4.63 -3.21 4.44
CA TYR A 154 -4.05 -4.55 4.30
C TYR A 154 -2.84 -4.70 5.23
N ASN A 155 -2.44 -5.93 5.47
CA ASN A 155 -1.17 -6.26 6.11
C ASN A 155 -0.52 -7.48 5.45
N VAL A 156 0.78 -7.63 5.64
CA VAL A 156 1.54 -8.81 5.19
C VAL A 156 2.15 -9.47 6.42
N ALA A 157 1.84 -10.75 6.65
CA ALA A 157 2.27 -11.51 7.80
C ALA A 157 2.88 -12.87 7.41
N ARG A 158 3.99 -13.24 8.02
CA ARG A 158 4.50 -14.60 7.96
C ARG A 158 3.56 -15.52 8.72
N MET A 159 3.43 -16.76 8.27
CA MET A 159 2.65 -17.78 8.95
C MET A 159 3.31 -19.15 8.85
N PRO A 160 3.03 -20.08 9.77
CA PRO A 160 3.44 -21.48 9.66
C PRO A 160 2.82 -22.14 8.43
N ALA A 161 3.50 -23.11 7.85
CA ALA A 161 2.92 -23.96 6.82
C ALA A 161 1.83 -24.83 7.42
N LYS A 162 0.84 -25.19 6.58
CA LYS A 162 -0.33 -26.01 6.97
C LYS A 162 -0.32 -27.36 6.23
N GLY A 163 -1.08 -28.29 6.76
CA GLY A 163 -1.30 -29.62 6.13
C GLY A 163 0.01 -30.38 5.90
N LEU A 164 0.10 -31.08 4.78
CA LEU A 164 1.24 -31.93 4.43
C LEU A 164 2.59 -31.20 4.41
N LEU A 165 2.59 -29.89 4.12
CA LEU A 165 3.82 -29.10 4.10
C LEU A 165 4.33 -28.70 5.47
N ALA A 166 3.56 -28.87 6.54
CA ALA A 166 3.94 -28.42 7.88
C ALA A 166 5.22 -29.11 8.39
N LYS A 167 5.24 -30.45 8.33
CA LYS A 167 6.41 -31.26 8.75
C LYS A 167 7.65 -30.94 7.90
N ILE A 168 7.50 -30.87 6.56
CA ILE A 168 8.57 -30.56 5.62
C ILE A 168 9.13 -29.13 5.88
N SER A 169 8.24 -28.18 6.15
CA SER A 169 8.62 -26.80 6.47
C SER A 169 9.48 -26.72 7.72
N VAL A 170 9.06 -27.39 8.80
CA VAL A 170 9.81 -27.40 10.06
C VAL A 170 11.16 -28.09 9.91
N ALA A 171 11.22 -29.25 9.26
CA ALA A 171 12.47 -29.97 9.02
C ALA A 171 13.48 -29.15 8.18
N LYS A 172 13.00 -28.44 7.13
CA LYS A 172 13.89 -27.72 6.20
C LYS A 172 14.24 -26.30 6.65
N TYR A 173 13.36 -25.61 7.37
CA TYR A 173 13.48 -24.17 7.66
C TYR A 173 13.31 -23.82 9.13
N GLY A 174 13.10 -24.81 10.01
CA GLY A 174 12.80 -24.59 11.42
C GLY A 174 11.37 -24.11 11.68
N LYS A 175 11.04 -23.93 12.95
CA LYS A 175 9.73 -23.43 13.38
C LYS A 175 9.54 -21.97 12.97
N ARG A 176 8.47 -21.70 12.22
CA ARG A 176 8.15 -20.37 11.73
C ARG A 176 7.20 -19.64 12.68
N VAL A 177 7.54 -18.39 13.00
CA VAL A 177 6.69 -17.54 13.84
C VAL A 177 5.41 -17.14 13.08
N ASP A 178 4.27 -17.20 13.76
CA ASP A 178 3.00 -16.68 13.24
C ASP A 178 2.86 -15.20 13.59
N GLU A 179 3.08 -14.33 12.59
CA GLU A 179 2.96 -12.89 12.75
C GLU A 179 1.52 -12.38 12.58
N ARG A 180 0.58 -13.23 12.11
CA ARG A 180 -0.81 -12.83 11.82
C ARG A 180 -1.51 -12.17 13.02
N PRO A 181 -1.42 -12.68 14.26
CA PRO A 181 -2.08 -12.04 15.39
C PRO A 181 -1.65 -10.59 15.59
N LYS A 182 -0.34 -10.36 15.63
CA LYS A 182 0.25 -9.01 15.81
C LYS A 182 -0.12 -8.07 14.65
N LYS A 183 0.07 -8.54 13.42
CA LYS A 183 -0.18 -7.74 12.21
C LYS A 183 -1.67 -7.43 12.04
N ARG A 184 -2.55 -8.39 12.36
CA ARG A 184 -4.00 -8.20 12.29
C ARG A 184 -4.48 -7.17 13.32
N THR A 185 -3.98 -7.22 14.56
CA THR A 185 -4.27 -6.18 15.57
C THR A 185 -3.88 -4.78 15.07
N LEU A 186 -2.68 -4.63 14.49
CA LEU A 186 -2.25 -3.34 13.94
C LEU A 186 -3.16 -2.87 12.78
N LEU A 187 -3.59 -3.78 11.92
CA LEU A 187 -4.51 -3.47 10.84
C LEU A 187 -5.87 -3.02 11.38
N PHE A 188 -6.46 -3.76 12.31
CA PHE A 188 -7.77 -3.43 12.88
C PHE A 188 -7.74 -2.13 13.68
N ASN A 189 -6.66 -1.84 14.42
CA ASN A 189 -6.48 -0.53 15.06
C ASN A 189 -6.52 0.63 14.04
N TYR A 190 -5.87 0.46 12.90
CA TYR A 190 -5.92 1.46 11.82
C TYR A 190 -7.34 1.57 11.23
N LEU A 191 -8.00 0.44 11.00
CA LEU A 191 -9.34 0.40 10.39
C LEU A 191 -10.43 1.04 11.25
N ASN A 192 -10.26 1.18 12.57
CA ASN A 192 -11.19 1.90 13.45
C ASN A 192 -11.44 3.34 13.00
N SER A 193 -10.47 3.98 12.34
CA SER A 193 -10.63 5.32 11.79
C SER A 193 -11.40 5.37 10.47
N LEU A 194 -11.58 4.24 9.80
CA LEU A 194 -12.14 4.16 8.43
C LEU A 194 -13.48 3.40 8.35
N VAL A 195 -13.83 2.62 9.36
CA VAL A 195 -15.04 1.81 9.41
C VAL A 195 -15.98 2.38 10.46
N ALA A 196 -17.28 2.41 10.18
CA ALA A 196 -18.29 2.89 11.11
C ALA A 196 -18.45 1.93 12.29
N GLU A 197 -18.83 2.45 13.46
CA GLU A 197 -19.04 1.63 14.66
C GLU A 197 -20.16 0.61 14.46
N GLU A 198 -21.27 1.04 13.84
CA GLU A 198 -22.45 0.22 13.52
C GLU A 198 -22.37 -0.30 12.08
N SER A 199 -21.25 -0.91 11.73
CA SER A 199 -21.02 -1.44 10.39
C SER A 199 -21.43 -2.90 10.25
N ILE A 200 -21.67 -3.34 9.02
CA ILE A 200 -21.81 -4.75 8.67
C ILE A 200 -20.44 -5.24 8.15
N ILE A 201 -19.88 -6.21 8.86
CA ILE A 201 -18.60 -6.81 8.50
C ILE A 201 -18.84 -8.24 8.03
N LYS A 202 -18.58 -8.51 6.75
CA LYS A 202 -18.68 -9.85 6.15
C LYS A 202 -17.33 -10.53 6.11
N SER A 203 -17.28 -11.84 6.37
CA SER A 203 -16.08 -12.65 6.21
C SER A 203 -16.43 -14.11 5.89
N ASP A 204 -15.40 -14.92 5.60
CA ASP A 204 -15.55 -16.38 5.66
C ASP A 204 -15.72 -16.87 7.13
N GLU A 205 -15.93 -18.18 7.30
CA GLU A 205 -16.08 -18.83 8.62
C GLU A 205 -14.76 -19.00 9.37
N CYS A 206 -13.69 -18.30 9.04
CA CYS A 206 -12.42 -18.39 9.73
C CYS A 206 -12.60 -18.05 11.24
N PRO A 207 -12.35 -19.01 12.15
CA PRO A 207 -12.66 -18.84 13.58
C PRO A 207 -11.85 -17.72 14.24
N TYR A 208 -10.73 -17.34 13.63
CA TYR A 208 -9.86 -16.31 14.20
C TYR A 208 -10.35 -14.88 13.95
N TYR A 209 -11.26 -14.63 12.99
CA TYR A 209 -11.69 -13.27 12.66
C TYR A 209 -12.60 -12.67 13.72
N PHE A 210 -13.50 -13.49 14.28
CA PHE A 210 -14.50 -13.05 15.25
C PHE A 210 -13.90 -12.25 16.42
N LYS A 211 -12.83 -12.77 17.04
CA LYS A 211 -12.20 -12.11 18.19
C LYS A 211 -11.64 -10.71 17.89
N TYR A 212 -11.15 -10.49 16.66
CA TYR A 212 -10.65 -9.17 16.25
C TYR A 212 -11.79 -8.22 15.94
N ILE A 213 -12.85 -8.70 15.27
CA ILE A 213 -14.03 -7.91 14.95
C ILE A 213 -14.71 -7.48 16.24
N LEU A 214 -14.98 -8.41 17.15
CA LEU A 214 -15.63 -8.10 18.44
C LEU A 214 -14.80 -7.10 19.28
N ARG A 215 -13.49 -7.26 19.28
CA ARG A 215 -12.60 -6.37 20.04
C ARG A 215 -12.54 -4.95 19.49
N HIS A 216 -12.53 -4.79 18.18
CA HIS A 216 -12.29 -3.48 17.55
C HIS A 216 -13.56 -2.82 17.05
N PHE A 217 -14.61 -3.58 16.79
CA PHE A 217 -15.92 -3.12 16.32
C PHE A 217 -17.04 -3.79 17.12
N PRO A 218 -17.17 -3.50 18.43
CA PRO A 218 -18.11 -4.21 19.32
C PRO A 218 -19.57 -3.98 18.93
N LYS A 219 -19.90 -2.88 18.24
CA LYS A 219 -21.24 -2.57 17.77
C LYS A 219 -21.51 -3.05 16.33
N ALA A 220 -20.53 -3.61 15.65
CA ALA A 220 -20.68 -4.07 14.27
C ALA A 220 -21.40 -5.43 14.20
N ALA A 221 -22.25 -5.59 13.19
CA ALA A 221 -22.83 -6.89 12.85
C ALA A 221 -21.82 -7.72 12.05
N HIS A 222 -21.36 -8.86 12.60
CA HIS A 222 -20.46 -9.78 11.89
C HIS A 222 -21.25 -10.91 11.24
N ILE A 223 -21.27 -10.91 9.89
CA ILE A 223 -21.94 -11.95 9.08
C ILE A 223 -20.89 -12.87 8.48
N LYS A 224 -20.98 -14.17 8.80
CA LYS A 224 -20.06 -15.20 8.32
C LYS A 224 -20.69 -15.98 7.17
N PHE A 225 -19.91 -16.27 6.15
CA PHE A 225 -20.36 -17.05 5.00
C PHE A 225 -19.47 -18.27 4.83
N LYS A 226 -20.10 -19.43 4.67
CA LYS A 226 -19.37 -20.67 4.38
C LYS A 226 -18.58 -20.54 3.09
N GLY A 227 -17.29 -20.90 3.15
CA GLY A 227 -16.43 -20.90 1.97
C GLY A 227 -17.01 -21.79 0.86
N ARG A 228 -17.29 -21.19 -0.30
CA ARG A 228 -17.84 -21.92 -1.45
C ARG A 228 -16.73 -22.32 -2.41
N ALA A 229 -16.92 -23.40 -3.14
CA ALA A 229 -16.03 -23.82 -4.22
C ALA A 229 -15.87 -22.70 -5.27
N SER A 230 -14.78 -22.78 -6.04
CA SER A 230 -14.32 -21.79 -7.01
C SER A 230 -15.43 -21.15 -7.84
N ALA A 231 -15.25 -19.86 -8.16
CA ALA A 231 -16.08 -19.11 -9.09
C ALA A 231 -16.22 -19.84 -10.45
N ILE A 232 -17.36 -19.67 -11.10
CA ILE A 232 -17.57 -20.11 -12.48
C ILE A 232 -16.82 -19.15 -13.39
N VAL A 233 -15.94 -19.69 -14.23
CA VAL A 233 -15.14 -18.87 -15.16
C VAL A 233 -16.05 -18.12 -16.12
N GLY A 234 -15.82 -16.82 -16.26
CA GLY A 234 -16.58 -15.96 -17.17
C GLY A 234 -17.92 -15.46 -16.63
N GLN A 235 -18.36 -15.88 -15.45
CA GLN A 235 -19.65 -15.46 -14.87
C GLN A 235 -19.53 -14.46 -13.71
N GLY A 236 -18.34 -13.90 -13.48
CA GLY A 236 -18.13 -12.78 -12.55
C GLY A 236 -18.54 -13.07 -11.11
N GLU A 237 -19.68 -12.58 -10.73
CA GLU A 237 -20.21 -12.66 -9.36
C GLU A 237 -20.80 -14.03 -9.00
N LEU A 238 -20.97 -14.92 -9.98
CA LEU A 238 -21.60 -16.22 -9.76
C LEU A 238 -20.58 -17.27 -9.30
N LYS A 239 -21.01 -18.10 -8.37
CA LYS A 239 -20.41 -19.39 -8.02
C LYS A 239 -21.40 -20.51 -8.34
N LYS A 240 -20.95 -21.77 -8.29
CA LYS A 240 -21.78 -22.95 -8.60
C LYS A 240 -23.18 -22.98 -7.93
N VAL A 241 -23.38 -22.19 -6.87
CA VAL A 241 -24.60 -22.16 -6.04
C VAL A 241 -25.29 -20.80 -6.09
N GLY A 242 -24.93 -19.90 -7.02
CA GLY A 242 -25.51 -18.56 -7.16
C GLY A 242 -24.56 -17.42 -6.79
N PHE A 243 -25.13 -16.29 -6.40
CA PHE A 243 -24.39 -15.07 -6.07
C PHE A 243 -23.35 -15.27 -4.94
N ASP A 244 -22.18 -14.71 -5.11
CA ASP A 244 -21.11 -14.76 -4.10
C ASP A 244 -21.23 -13.58 -3.11
N PRO A 245 -21.65 -13.81 -1.85
CA PRO A 245 -21.77 -12.73 -0.86
C PRO A 245 -20.42 -12.09 -0.49
N LEU A 246 -19.29 -12.75 -0.81
CA LEU A 246 -17.94 -12.23 -0.62
C LEU A 246 -17.31 -11.75 -1.94
N PHE A 247 -18.13 -11.47 -2.96
CA PHE A 247 -17.64 -11.08 -4.29
C PHE A 247 -16.68 -9.88 -4.24
N ALA A 248 -16.97 -8.86 -3.45
CA ALA A 248 -16.15 -7.65 -3.37
C ALA A 248 -14.69 -7.96 -3.01
N ILE A 249 -14.47 -8.81 -1.99
CA ILE A 249 -13.12 -9.19 -1.57
C ILE A 249 -12.49 -10.18 -2.54
N ASN A 250 -13.24 -11.17 -3.02
CA ASN A 250 -12.75 -12.17 -3.96
C ASN A 250 -12.29 -11.55 -5.28
N HIS A 251 -13.07 -10.61 -5.82
CA HIS A 251 -12.72 -9.84 -7.02
C HIS A 251 -11.48 -8.97 -6.77
N THR A 252 -11.40 -8.30 -5.61
CA THR A 252 -10.24 -7.48 -5.28
C THR A 252 -8.98 -8.33 -5.13
N CYS A 253 -9.06 -9.48 -4.47
CA CYS A 253 -7.96 -10.44 -4.38
C CYS A 253 -7.50 -10.94 -5.76
N ALA A 254 -8.44 -11.23 -6.66
CA ALA A 254 -8.12 -11.59 -8.04
C ALA A 254 -7.42 -10.45 -8.79
N THR A 255 -7.90 -9.22 -8.63
CA THR A 255 -7.28 -8.01 -9.20
C THR A 255 -5.86 -7.79 -8.66
N LEU A 256 -5.64 -7.93 -7.36
CA LEU A 256 -4.30 -7.83 -6.78
C LEU A 256 -3.35 -8.90 -7.32
N ARG A 257 -3.82 -10.13 -7.53
CA ARG A 257 -3.02 -11.19 -8.18
C ARG A 257 -2.72 -10.86 -9.63
N ALA A 258 -3.69 -10.35 -10.38
CA ALA A 258 -3.52 -9.97 -11.77
C ALA A 258 -2.59 -8.75 -11.97
N ARG A 259 -2.43 -7.89 -10.94
CA ARG A 259 -1.61 -6.67 -11.02
C ARG A 259 -0.29 -6.74 -10.26
N THR A 260 0.02 -7.88 -9.64
CA THR A 260 1.25 -8.03 -8.84
C THR A 260 1.98 -9.29 -9.25
N CYS A 261 3.08 -9.18 -9.98
CA CYS A 261 3.86 -10.32 -10.47
C CYS A 261 4.26 -11.31 -9.37
N ARG A 262 4.36 -10.87 -8.11
CA ARG A 262 4.69 -11.69 -6.95
C ARG A 262 3.52 -12.53 -6.42
N LEU A 263 2.28 -12.22 -6.82
CA LEU A 263 1.06 -12.88 -6.36
C LEU A 263 0.47 -13.85 -7.38
N ILE A 264 1.01 -13.89 -8.58
CA ILE A 264 0.61 -14.87 -9.60
C ILE A 264 0.89 -16.27 -9.04
N ARG A 265 -0.10 -17.17 -9.07
CA ARG A 265 -0.03 -18.49 -8.44
C ARG A 265 1.12 -19.37 -8.95
N ARG A 266 1.48 -19.26 -10.24
CA ARG A 266 2.61 -19.95 -10.87
C ARG A 266 3.57 -18.91 -11.42
N THR A 267 4.49 -18.42 -10.59
CA THR A 267 5.44 -17.39 -10.96
C THR A 267 6.85 -17.69 -10.48
N TRP A 268 7.83 -17.31 -11.29
CA TRP A 268 9.23 -17.21 -10.88
C TRP A 268 9.51 -15.95 -10.04
N CYS A 269 8.61 -14.97 -10.08
CA CYS A 269 8.73 -13.70 -9.36
C CYS A 269 8.31 -13.80 -7.89
N THR A 270 8.66 -14.90 -7.22
CA THR A 270 8.28 -15.13 -5.82
C THR A 270 8.80 -14.03 -4.89
N THR A 271 8.04 -13.76 -3.86
CA THR A 271 8.46 -12.86 -2.78
C THR A 271 9.71 -13.41 -2.08
N LYS A 272 10.76 -12.59 -1.96
CA LYS A 272 11.97 -12.96 -1.21
C LYS A 272 12.00 -12.34 0.19
N LYS A 273 11.36 -11.19 0.37
CA LYS A 273 11.23 -10.45 1.62
C LYS A 273 9.79 -9.94 1.74
N PRO A 274 9.05 -10.31 2.79
CA PRO A 274 7.67 -9.86 2.99
C PRO A 274 7.52 -8.34 3.00
N GLU A 275 8.51 -7.62 3.54
CA GLU A 275 8.52 -6.16 3.58
C GLU A 275 8.49 -5.54 2.18
N MET A 276 9.17 -6.18 1.21
CA MET A 276 9.16 -5.73 -0.20
C MET A 276 7.84 -6.06 -0.90
N LEU A 277 7.13 -7.11 -0.47
CA LEU A 277 5.77 -7.39 -0.92
C LEU A 277 4.81 -6.33 -0.37
N ASN A 278 4.92 -5.98 0.91
CA ASN A 278 4.10 -4.94 1.54
C ASN A 278 4.22 -3.61 0.79
N LEU A 279 5.44 -3.18 0.49
CA LEU A 279 5.69 -1.94 -0.26
C LEU A 279 5.18 -2.01 -1.72
N HIS A 280 5.26 -3.17 -2.36
CA HIS A 280 4.70 -3.35 -3.71
C HIS A 280 3.18 -3.28 -3.68
N LEU A 281 2.55 -3.94 -2.71
CA LEU A 281 1.10 -3.88 -2.49
C LEU A 281 0.62 -2.45 -2.21
N ALA A 282 1.38 -1.64 -1.46
CA ALA A 282 1.02 -0.24 -1.26
C ALA A 282 0.81 0.51 -2.58
N ILE A 283 1.74 0.33 -3.53
CA ILE A 283 1.63 0.96 -4.86
C ILE A 283 0.41 0.43 -5.62
N VAL A 284 0.18 -0.89 -5.58
CA VAL A 284 -0.92 -1.53 -6.31
C VAL A 284 -2.27 -1.17 -5.68
N CYS A 285 -2.39 -1.18 -4.35
CA CYS A 285 -3.62 -0.81 -3.64
C CYS A 285 -3.99 0.66 -3.87
N LEU A 286 -3.01 1.57 -3.79
CA LEU A 286 -3.25 2.98 -4.11
C LEU A 286 -3.70 3.14 -5.57
N HIS A 287 -3.02 2.49 -6.51
CA HIS A 287 -3.41 2.50 -7.91
C HIS A 287 -4.81 1.91 -8.13
N HIS A 288 -5.16 0.83 -7.43
CA HIS A 288 -6.50 0.24 -7.48
C HIS A 288 -7.54 1.27 -7.05
N ASN A 289 -7.38 1.88 -5.87
CA ASN A 289 -8.33 2.86 -5.34
C ASN A 289 -8.47 4.09 -6.26
N LEU A 290 -7.38 4.61 -6.81
CA LEU A 290 -7.39 5.75 -7.73
C LEU A 290 -8.10 5.47 -9.07
N ASN A 291 -8.29 4.21 -9.44
CA ASN A 291 -8.93 3.80 -10.70
C ASN A 291 -10.33 3.22 -10.51
N LEU A 292 -10.91 3.30 -9.31
CA LEU A 292 -12.29 2.87 -9.07
C LEU A 292 -13.28 3.88 -9.67
N LYS A 293 -14.08 3.45 -10.65
CA LYS A 293 -15.06 4.30 -11.35
C LYS A 293 -16.26 4.72 -10.47
N LYS A 294 -16.52 4.01 -9.37
CA LYS A 294 -17.65 4.24 -8.46
C LYS A 294 -17.32 5.18 -7.28
N LEU A 295 -16.11 5.72 -7.24
CA LEU A 295 -15.73 6.67 -6.21
C LEU A 295 -15.96 8.09 -6.75
N ASP A 296 -17.04 8.70 -6.33
CA ASP A 296 -17.19 10.15 -6.40
C ASP A 296 -16.19 10.74 -5.39
N LEU A 297 -15.08 11.24 -5.91
CA LEU A 297 -14.13 11.99 -5.09
C LEU A 297 -14.88 13.21 -4.55
N PRO A 298 -14.93 13.45 -3.23
CA PRO A 298 -15.46 14.69 -2.72
C PRO A 298 -14.71 15.84 -3.41
N ILE A 299 -15.48 16.71 -4.08
CA ILE A 299 -14.95 17.91 -4.72
C ILE A 299 -14.18 18.65 -3.63
N ALA A 300 -12.87 18.85 -3.86
CA ALA A 300 -12.09 19.66 -2.95
C ALA A 300 -12.78 21.05 -2.91
N ALA A 301 -13.34 21.41 -1.77
CA ALA A 301 -13.70 22.79 -1.52
C ALA A 301 -12.39 23.59 -1.62
N ASP A 302 -12.32 24.47 -2.64
CA ASP A 302 -11.19 25.37 -2.90
C ASP A 302 -10.87 26.27 -1.69
#